data_bbad51a3ea1abfd6a036f619de4ac6fc
#
_entry.id   bbad51a3ea1abfd6a036f619de4ac6fc
#
_cell.length_a   1.000
_cell.length_b   1.000
_cell.length_c   1.000
_cell.angle_alpha   90.00
_cell.angle_beta   90.00
_cell.angle_gamma   90.00
#
_symmetry.space_group_name_H-M   'P 1'
#
loop_
_entity.id
_entity.type
_entity.pdbx_description
1 polymer ?
#
loop_
_entity_poly.entity_id
_entity_poly.type
_entity_poly.pdbx_seq_one_letter_code
_entity_poly.pdbx_strand_id
1 'polypeptide(L)'
;MTKGINHEGREGHEEFARLSRAIGCHTIVTWHYRGTLYSCGIQADVPMNPAELFRQDSNTVQLAPGDFLFKEGEKGDKMYVLLEGEVDIFLGDFVFETATPGALLGEMALIDDSPRTAHVVAKTPAKLAQIDRRRFHFLVQQTPHFATHVMKTLADRLRHMNAVTAVR
;
A
#
# COMPACT_ATOMS: atom_id res chain seq x y z
N MET A 1 6.52 -53.06 -7.36
CA MET A 1 5.09 -52.73 -7.20
C MET A 1 4.95 -51.22 -7.37
N THR A 2 4.73 -50.78 -8.58
CA THR A 2 4.56 -49.37 -8.96
C THR A 2 3.06 -49.06 -8.98
N LYS A 3 2.56 -48.35 -7.99
CA LYS A 3 1.19 -47.79 -8.05
C LYS A 3 1.18 -46.62 -8.99
N GLY A 4 0.44 -46.75 -10.09
CA GLY A 4 0.17 -45.65 -11.01
C GLY A 4 -0.70 -44.60 -10.33
N ILE A 5 -0.25 -43.37 -10.38
CA ILE A 5 -1.05 -42.18 -10.09
C ILE A 5 -1.45 -41.64 -11.46
N ASN A 6 -2.66 -41.95 -11.89
CA ASN A 6 -3.28 -41.44 -13.10
C ASN A 6 -4.39 -40.45 -12.75
N HIS A 7 -4.48 -39.40 -13.47
CA HIS A 7 -5.57 -38.43 -13.64
C HIS A 7 -5.63 -37.18 -12.76
N GLU A 8 -5.09 -37.12 -11.54
CA GLU A 8 -5.22 -35.89 -10.72
C GLU A 8 -4.27 -34.74 -11.11
N GLY A 9 -3.22 -35.03 -11.92
CA GLY A 9 -2.23 -34.03 -12.27
C GLY A 9 -2.67 -32.98 -13.32
N ARG A 10 -3.74 -33.24 -14.07
CA ARG A 10 -4.16 -32.36 -15.16
C ARG A 10 -5.14 -31.29 -14.69
N GLU A 11 -6.05 -31.65 -13.81
CA GLU A 11 -7.04 -30.70 -13.23
C GLU A 11 -6.37 -29.72 -12.30
N GLY A 12 -5.44 -30.14 -11.44
CA GLY A 12 -4.67 -29.23 -10.58
C GLY A 12 -3.80 -28.24 -11.36
N HIS A 13 -3.36 -28.59 -12.56
CA HIS A 13 -2.57 -27.73 -13.42
C HIS A 13 -3.41 -26.62 -14.09
N GLU A 14 -4.62 -26.94 -14.53
CA GLU A 14 -5.53 -25.96 -15.10
C GLU A 14 -6.11 -25.01 -14.06
N GLU A 15 -6.39 -25.52 -12.87
CA GLU A 15 -6.85 -24.72 -11.73
C GLU A 15 -5.78 -23.77 -11.22
N PHE A 16 -4.52 -24.23 -11.09
CA PHE A 16 -3.39 -23.37 -10.74
C PHE A 16 -3.10 -22.31 -11.84
N ALA A 17 -3.17 -22.68 -13.11
CA ALA A 17 -3.02 -21.75 -14.22
C ALA A 17 -4.17 -20.73 -14.32
N ARG A 18 -5.37 -21.09 -13.87
CA ARG A 18 -6.51 -20.16 -13.73
C ARG A 18 -6.30 -19.20 -12.57
N LEU A 19 -5.89 -19.73 -11.40
CA LEU A 19 -5.58 -18.94 -10.21
C LEU A 19 -4.41 -17.98 -10.47
N SER A 20 -3.32 -18.43 -11.09
CA SER A 20 -2.18 -17.57 -11.38
C SER A 20 -2.50 -16.45 -12.37
N ARG A 21 -3.41 -16.68 -13.33
CA ARG A 21 -3.93 -15.64 -14.22
C ARG A 21 -4.89 -14.67 -13.53
N ALA A 22 -5.66 -15.16 -12.57
CA ALA A 22 -6.59 -14.34 -11.79
C ALA A 22 -5.89 -13.44 -10.77
N ILE A 23 -4.69 -13.83 -10.30
CA ILE A 23 -3.93 -13.09 -9.27
C ILE A 23 -2.82 -12.21 -9.88
N GLY A 24 -2.67 -12.15 -11.20
CA GLY A 24 -1.62 -11.33 -11.84
C GLY A 24 -0.21 -11.72 -11.38
N CYS A 25 0.04 -13.01 -11.19
CA CYS A 25 1.27 -13.52 -10.60
C CYS A 25 2.42 -13.47 -11.63
N HIS A 26 3.45 -12.69 -11.35
CA HIS A 26 4.59 -12.45 -12.26
C HIS A 26 5.96 -12.95 -11.75
N THR A 27 6.03 -13.85 -10.80
CA THR A 27 7.31 -14.48 -10.42
C THR A 27 7.56 -15.72 -11.25
N ILE A 28 8.78 -15.90 -11.74
CA ILE A 28 9.16 -17.12 -12.47
C ILE A 28 9.49 -18.22 -11.45
N VAL A 29 8.53 -19.10 -11.16
CA VAL A 29 8.81 -20.37 -10.49
C VAL A 29 9.00 -21.42 -11.58
N THR A 30 10.19 -21.96 -11.69
CA THR A 30 10.48 -23.06 -12.60
C THR A 30 10.36 -24.38 -11.87
N TRP A 31 9.55 -25.31 -12.40
CA TRP A 31 9.51 -26.69 -11.91
C TRP A 31 9.65 -27.67 -13.08
N HIS A 32 10.23 -28.81 -12.77
CA HIS A 32 10.36 -29.89 -13.73
C HIS A 32 9.24 -30.91 -13.53
N TYR A 33 8.48 -31.14 -14.57
CA TYR A 33 7.54 -32.25 -14.60
C TYR A 33 7.70 -33.06 -15.89
N ARG A 34 7.97 -34.34 -15.77
CA ARG A 34 8.21 -35.27 -16.89
C ARG A 34 9.24 -34.78 -17.91
N GLY A 35 10.35 -34.18 -17.46
CA GLY A 35 11.41 -33.72 -18.35
C GLY A 35 11.15 -32.40 -19.10
N THR A 36 10.01 -31.74 -18.81
CA THR A 36 9.67 -30.42 -19.36
C THR A 36 9.79 -29.34 -18.31
N LEU A 37 10.50 -28.28 -18.66
CA LEU A 37 10.65 -27.08 -17.84
C LEU A 37 9.39 -26.20 -17.97
N TYR A 38 8.71 -25.99 -16.87
CA TYR A 38 7.62 -25.03 -16.78
C TYR A 38 8.11 -23.83 -16.01
N SER A 39 7.94 -22.63 -16.55
CA SER A 39 8.22 -21.40 -15.86
C SER A 39 6.93 -20.61 -15.67
N CYS A 40 6.57 -20.33 -14.43
CA CYS A 40 5.54 -19.35 -14.08
C CYS A 40 6.26 -18.11 -13.57
N GLY A 41 6.06 -16.97 -14.25
CA GLY A 41 6.69 -15.73 -13.80
C GLY A 41 5.96 -15.17 -12.57
N ILE A 42 6.60 -15.24 -11.41
CA ILE A 42 6.23 -14.42 -10.24
C ILE A 42 7.11 -13.17 -10.35
N GLN A 43 6.52 -12.01 -10.61
CA GLN A 43 7.28 -10.76 -10.55
C GLN A 43 7.74 -10.58 -9.11
N ALA A 44 9.06 -10.51 -8.90
CA ALA A 44 9.61 -10.08 -7.62
C ALA A 44 8.91 -8.79 -7.22
N ASP A 45 8.59 -8.66 -5.93
CA ASP A 45 8.00 -7.47 -5.33
C ASP A 45 8.75 -6.21 -5.80
N VAL A 46 8.34 -5.66 -6.93
CA VAL A 46 8.74 -4.30 -7.28
C VAL A 46 8.01 -3.44 -6.23
N PRO A 47 8.74 -2.76 -5.35
CA PRO A 47 8.10 -1.92 -4.36
C PRO A 47 7.21 -0.93 -5.11
N MET A 48 5.90 -1.12 -4.99
CA MET A 48 4.93 -0.22 -5.62
C MET A 48 5.09 1.15 -4.97
N ASN A 49 5.48 2.14 -5.77
CA ASN A 49 5.44 3.52 -5.33
C ASN A 49 4.02 4.07 -5.56
N PRO A 50 3.23 4.33 -4.51
CA PRO A 50 1.89 4.85 -4.67
C PRO A 50 1.84 6.17 -5.46
N ALA A 51 2.88 7.01 -5.40
CA ALA A 51 2.93 8.23 -6.18
C ALA A 51 2.83 7.98 -7.69
N GLU A 52 3.41 6.88 -8.19
CA GLU A 52 3.30 6.52 -9.61
C GLU A 52 1.88 6.11 -9.99
N LEU A 53 1.18 5.37 -9.11
CA LEU A 53 -0.20 4.96 -9.33
C LEU A 53 -1.16 6.15 -9.45
N PHE A 54 -0.89 7.24 -8.73
CA PHE A 54 -1.74 8.43 -8.67
C PHE A 54 -1.16 9.64 -9.42
N ARG A 55 -0.08 9.47 -10.18
CA ARG A 55 0.62 10.57 -10.87
C ARG A 55 -0.28 11.41 -11.77
N GLN A 56 -1.23 10.77 -12.46
CA GLN A 56 -2.16 11.43 -13.39
C GLN A 56 -3.54 11.66 -12.77
N ASP A 57 -3.65 11.57 -11.45
CA ASP A 57 -4.91 11.77 -10.76
C ASP A 57 -5.37 13.22 -10.87
N SER A 58 -6.62 13.42 -11.27
CA SER A 58 -7.24 14.74 -11.32
C SER A 58 -7.77 15.22 -9.96
N ASN A 59 -8.01 14.28 -9.03
CA ASN A 59 -8.52 14.59 -7.70
C ASN A 59 -7.36 14.84 -6.73
N THR A 60 -6.75 16.02 -6.83
CA THR A 60 -5.59 16.42 -6.04
C THR A 60 -5.85 17.66 -5.19
N VAL A 61 -5.12 17.76 -4.07
CA VAL A 61 -5.00 18.96 -3.24
C VAL A 61 -3.60 19.51 -3.37
N GLN A 62 -3.48 20.82 -3.42
CA GLN A 62 -2.21 21.54 -3.34
C GLN A 62 -2.15 22.32 -2.03
N LEU A 63 -1.00 22.28 -1.39
CA LEU A 63 -0.73 22.97 -0.13
C LEU A 63 0.48 23.86 -0.28
N ALA A 64 0.40 25.08 0.29
CA ALA A 64 1.54 25.93 0.49
C ALA A 64 2.31 25.50 1.75
N PRO A 65 3.60 25.84 1.88
CA PRO A 65 4.35 25.57 3.11
C PRO A 65 3.66 26.17 4.33
N GLY A 66 3.47 25.37 5.38
CA GLY A 66 2.76 25.73 6.60
C GLY A 66 1.26 25.44 6.59
N ASP A 67 0.66 25.07 5.45
CA ASP A 67 -0.74 24.68 5.38
C ASP A 67 -0.96 23.33 6.04
N PHE A 68 -2.07 23.20 6.78
CA PHE A 68 -2.51 21.94 7.34
C PHE A 68 -3.27 21.11 6.29
N LEU A 69 -2.89 19.86 6.12
CA LEU A 69 -3.70 18.90 5.38
C LEU A 69 -4.91 18.47 6.21
N PHE A 70 -4.70 18.20 7.49
CA PHE A 70 -5.71 17.94 8.52
C PHE A 70 -5.09 18.07 9.93
N LYS A 71 -5.94 18.18 10.93
CA LYS A 71 -5.53 18.29 12.33
C LYS A 71 -5.99 17.08 13.13
N GLU A 72 -5.24 16.77 14.18
CA GLU A 72 -5.61 15.77 15.18
C GLU A 72 -7.01 16.03 15.73
N GLY A 73 -7.79 14.98 15.92
CA GLY A 73 -9.17 15.06 16.41
C GLY A 73 -10.22 15.36 15.33
N GLU A 74 -9.82 15.80 14.14
CA GLU A 74 -10.77 16.02 13.04
C GLU A 74 -11.35 14.69 12.55
N LYS A 75 -12.61 14.73 12.07
CA LYS A 75 -13.21 13.57 11.40
C LYS A 75 -12.54 13.36 10.04
N GLY A 76 -12.10 12.13 9.78
CA GLY A 76 -11.47 11.76 8.51
C GLY A 76 -12.39 10.92 7.63
N ASP A 77 -12.66 11.39 6.43
CA ASP A 77 -13.42 10.67 5.38
C ASP A 77 -12.57 10.32 4.16
N LYS A 78 -11.31 10.75 4.15
CA LYS A 78 -10.36 10.56 3.06
C LYS A 78 -8.98 10.21 3.58
N MET A 79 -8.22 9.49 2.76
CA MET A 79 -6.77 9.40 2.87
C MET A 79 -6.11 10.12 1.70
N TYR A 80 -4.81 10.30 1.80
CA TYR A 80 -4.04 11.02 0.80
C TYR A 80 -2.76 10.27 0.44
N VAL A 81 -2.33 10.42 -0.80
CA VAL A 81 -1.02 9.97 -1.28
C VAL A 81 -0.21 11.20 -1.63
N LEU A 82 0.95 11.36 -1.02
CA LEU A 82 1.86 12.46 -1.35
C LEU A 82 2.49 12.20 -2.72
N LEU A 83 2.26 13.12 -3.65
CA LEU A 83 2.78 13.05 -5.03
C LEU A 83 4.05 13.87 -5.19
N GLU A 84 4.06 15.07 -4.62
CA GLU A 84 5.16 16.05 -4.73
C GLU A 84 5.32 16.80 -3.41
N GLY A 85 6.55 17.21 -3.10
CA GLY A 85 6.87 17.96 -1.90
C GLY A 85 7.13 17.08 -0.67
N GLU A 86 7.17 17.73 0.49
CA GLU A 86 7.37 17.10 1.80
C GLU A 86 6.30 17.60 2.78
N VAL A 87 5.85 16.73 3.66
CA VAL A 87 4.93 17.07 4.75
C VAL A 87 5.45 16.52 6.07
N ASP A 88 5.28 17.27 7.16
CA ASP A 88 5.61 16.84 8.50
C ASP A 88 4.36 16.29 9.20
N ILE A 89 4.50 15.11 9.82
CA ILE A 89 3.48 14.46 10.63
C ILE A 89 3.83 14.72 12.10
N PHE A 90 2.92 15.37 12.83
CA PHE A 90 3.10 15.69 14.23
C PHE A 90 2.24 14.78 15.10
N LEU A 91 2.81 14.28 16.18
CA LEU A 91 2.11 13.66 17.29
C LEU A 91 2.23 14.59 18.50
N GLY A 92 1.13 15.27 18.88
CA GLY A 92 1.20 16.40 19.79
C GLY A 92 2.13 17.49 19.21
N ASP A 93 3.14 17.89 19.99
CA ASP A 93 4.03 19.01 19.65
C ASP A 93 5.33 18.58 18.96
N PHE A 94 5.55 17.29 18.66
CA PHE A 94 6.80 16.83 18.05
C PHE A 94 6.61 16.26 16.64
N VAL A 95 7.57 16.50 15.78
CA VAL A 95 7.60 15.89 14.44
C VAL A 95 7.93 14.42 14.60
N PHE A 96 6.95 13.58 14.29
CA PHE A 96 7.09 12.12 14.30
C PHE A 96 7.80 11.60 13.04
N GLU A 97 7.42 12.15 11.88
CA GLU A 97 7.92 11.72 10.58
C GLU A 97 7.85 12.88 9.59
N THR A 98 8.88 13.05 8.74
CA THR A 98 8.79 13.84 7.53
C THR A 98 8.51 12.90 6.36
N ALA A 99 7.33 12.99 5.79
CA ALA A 99 6.89 12.13 4.70
C ALA A 99 7.30 12.72 3.34
N THR A 100 7.70 11.83 2.43
CA THR A 100 8.16 12.12 1.07
C THR A 100 7.21 11.52 0.02
N PRO A 101 7.35 11.83 -1.29
CA PRO A 101 6.48 11.30 -2.32
C PRO A 101 6.34 9.77 -2.29
N GLY A 102 5.09 9.30 -2.35
CA GLY A 102 4.70 7.90 -2.16
C GLY A 102 4.13 7.59 -0.77
N ALA A 103 4.31 8.48 0.20
CA ALA A 103 3.75 8.29 1.54
C ALA A 103 2.22 8.34 1.55
N LEU A 104 1.63 7.48 2.38
CA LEU A 104 0.20 7.46 2.68
C LEU A 104 -0.08 8.25 3.95
N LEU A 105 -1.15 9.05 3.94
CA LEU A 105 -1.52 9.95 5.02
C LEU A 105 -3.01 9.83 5.34
N GLY A 106 -3.33 9.66 6.62
CA GLY A 106 -4.70 9.62 7.13
C GLY A 106 -5.48 8.36 6.76
N GLU A 107 -4.78 7.26 6.47
CA GLU A 107 -5.33 5.95 6.12
C GLU A 107 -6.15 5.33 7.26
N MET A 108 -5.77 5.59 8.52
CA MET A 108 -6.44 5.04 9.71
C MET A 108 -7.91 5.41 9.76
N ALA A 109 -8.25 6.66 9.46
CA ALA A 109 -9.63 7.13 9.45
C ALA A 109 -10.54 6.43 8.43
N LEU A 110 -9.97 5.78 7.40
CA LEU A 110 -10.74 4.95 6.46
C LEU A 110 -10.84 3.48 6.90
N ILE A 111 -9.93 3.03 7.75
CA ILE A 111 -9.85 1.64 8.20
C ILE A 111 -10.77 1.40 9.39
N ASP A 112 -10.73 2.27 10.40
CA ASP A 112 -11.40 2.07 11.69
C ASP A 112 -12.39 3.18 12.08
N ASP A 113 -12.66 4.13 11.19
CA ASP A 113 -13.56 5.27 11.42
C ASP A 113 -13.14 6.19 12.60
N SER A 114 -11.90 6.08 13.07
CA SER A 114 -11.39 6.92 14.14
C SER A 114 -11.12 8.36 13.67
N PRO A 115 -11.14 9.35 14.57
CA PRO A 115 -10.65 10.69 14.29
C PRO A 115 -9.19 10.68 13.87
N ARG A 116 -8.72 11.77 13.24
CA ARG A 116 -7.30 11.96 12.93
C ARG A 116 -6.45 11.84 14.17
N THR A 117 -5.41 11.03 14.12
CA THR A 117 -4.52 10.78 15.26
C THR A 117 -3.27 11.67 15.28
N ALA A 118 -3.12 12.53 14.27
CA ALA A 118 -1.96 13.38 14.07
C ALA A 118 -2.33 14.65 13.33
N HIS A 119 -1.49 15.69 13.44
CA HIS A 119 -1.51 16.82 12.50
C HIS A 119 -0.61 16.51 11.32
N VAL A 120 -1.00 16.96 10.13
CA VAL A 120 -0.13 16.91 8.94
C VAL A 120 -0.02 18.30 8.34
N VAL A 121 1.21 18.79 8.21
CA VAL A 121 1.53 20.15 7.74
C VAL A 121 2.48 20.08 6.55
N ALA A 122 2.22 20.86 5.52
CA ALA A 122 3.12 20.96 4.40
C ALA A 122 4.43 21.67 4.81
N LYS A 123 5.56 20.97 4.66
CA LYS A 123 6.89 21.52 4.89
C LYS A 123 7.40 22.28 3.68
N THR A 124 7.09 21.80 2.49
CA THR A 124 7.36 22.44 1.20
C THR A 124 6.05 22.55 0.41
N PRO A 125 6.01 23.26 -0.73
CA PRO A 125 4.86 23.15 -1.61
C PRO A 125 4.58 21.69 -1.92
N ALA A 126 3.38 21.22 -1.61
CA ALA A 126 3.01 19.81 -1.69
C ALA A 126 1.77 19.58 -2.54
N LYS A 127 1.77 18.45 -3.27
CA LYS A 127 0.63 17.97 -4.05
C LYS A 127 0.26 16.57 -3.61
N LEU A 128 -1.02 16.35 -3.30
CA LEU A 128 -1.51 15.09 -2.78
C LEU A 128 -2.74 14.63 -3.56
N ALA A 129 -2.79 13.34 -3.89
CA ALA A 129 -4.00 12.70 -4.42
C ALA A 129 -4.94 12.35 -3.27
N GLN A 130 -6.25 12.63 -3.45
CA GLN A 130 -7.30 12.32 -2.49
C GLN A 130 -7.95 10.98 -2.82
N ILE A 131 -8.15 10.16 -1.80
CA ILE A 131 -8.79 8.85 -1.90
C ILE A 131 -9.91 8.80 -0.85
N ASP A 132 -11.15 8.75 -1.31
CA ASP A 132 -12.30 8.50 -0.45
C ASP A 132 -12.45 7.02 -0.09
N ARG A 133 -13.34 6.69 0.83
CA ARG A 133 -13.60 5.33 1.29
C ARG A 133 -13.98 4.38 0.13
N ARG A 134 -14.81 4.83 -0.81
CA ARG A 134 -15.24 4.02 -1.94
C ARG A 134 -14.07 3.64 -2.84
N ARG A 135 -13.22 4.63 -3.15
CA ARG A 135 -12.02 4.44 -3.95
C ARG A 135 -10.99 3.58 -3.24
N PHE A 136 -10.84 3.75 -1.92
CA PHE A 136 -9.98 2.91 -1.09
C PHE A 136 -10.37 1.42 -1.19
N HIS A 137 -11.64 1.09 -0.98
CA HIS A 137 -12.13 -0.28 -1.11
C HIS A 137 -11.91 -0.84 -2.51
N PHE A 138 -12.17 -0.04 -3.54
CA PHE A 138 -11.90 -0.44 -4.92
C PHE A 138 -10.42 -0.77 -5.14
N LEU A 139 -9.50 0.08 -4.67
CA LEU A 139 -8.05 -0.14 -4.78
C LEU A 139 -7.59 -1.40 -4.04
N VAL A 140 -8.10 -1.63 -2.84
CA VAL A 140 -7.80 -2.85 -2.05
C VAL A 140 -8.24 -4.11 -2.79
N GLN A 141 -9.39 -4.08 -3.47
CA GLN A 141 -9.92 -5.23 -4.21
C GLN A 141 -9.19 -5.45 -5.55
N GLN A 142 -8.88 -4.38 -6.27
CA GLN A 142 -8.32 -4.46 -7.62
C GLN A 142 -6.80 -4.47 -7.67
N THR A 143 -6.15 -3.98 -6.61
CA THR A 143 -4.70 -3.84 -6.53
C THR A 143 -4.20 -4.41 -5.19
N PRO A 144 -4.01 -5.73 -5.06
CA PRO A 144 -3.58 -6.35 -3.80
C PRO A 144 -2.29 -5.77 -3.22
N HIS A 145 -1.36 -5.35 -4.08
CA HIS A 145 -0.12 -4.67 -3.67
C HIS A 145 -0.38 -3.35 -2.95
N PHE A 146 -1.48 -2.63 -3.28
CA PHE A 146 -1.87 -1.42 -2.57
C PHE A 146 -2.23 -1.73 -1.12
N ALA A 147 -3.03 -2.77 -0.87
CA ALA A 147 -3.38 -3.20 0.47
C ALA A 147 -2.14 -3.62 1.28
N THR A 148 -1.22 -4.38 0.66
CA THR A 148 0.04 -4.78 1.28
C THR A 148 0.89 -3.55 1.63
N HIS A 149 0.92 -2.53 0.76
CA HIS A 149 1.64 -1.28 1.01
C HIS A 149 1.04 -0.51 2.20
N VAL A 150 -0.29 -0.40 2.29
CA VAL A 150 -0.97 0.20 3.45
C VAL A 150 -0.58 -0.53 4.74
N MET A 151 -0.67 -1.86 4.77
CA MET A 151 -0.29 -2.67 5.93
C MET A 151 1.18 -2.49 6.31
N LYS A 152 2.09 -2.42 5.32
CA LYS A 152 3.51 -2.18 5.56
C LYS A 152 3.75 -0.81 6.18
N THR A 153 3.13 0.24 5.64
CA THR A 153 3.23 1.60 6.19
C THR A 153 2.80 1.64 7.65
N LEU A 154 1.66 1.02 8.00
CA LEU A 154 1.18 0.95 9.37
C LEU A 154 2.13 0.17 10.29
N ALA A 155 2.67 -0.96 9.82
CA ALA A 155 3.62 -1.76 10.57
C ALA A 155 4.94 -1.01 10.82
N ASP A 156 5.43 -0.27 9.83
CA ASP A 156 6.67 0.52 9.96
C ASP A 156 6.46 1.69 10.94
N ARG A 157 5.33 2.39 10.86
CA ARG A 157 4.98 3.44 11.83
C ARG A 157 4.82 2.90 13.26
N LEU A 158 4.20 1.73 13.44
CA LEU A 158 4.10 1.08 14.74
C LEU A 158 5.48 0.74 15.31
N ARG A 159 6.39 0.19 14.50
CA ARG A 159 7.77 -0.10 14.92
C ARG A 159 8.51 1.18 15.31
N HIS A 160 8.35 2.25 14.53
CA HIS A 160 8.95 3.54 14.83
C HIS A 160 8.43 4.10 16.16
N MET A 161 7.12 4.09 16.39
CA MET A 161 6.52 4.52 17.66
C MET A 161 7.05 3.72 18.84
N ASN A 162 7.13 2.40 18.73
CA ASN A 162 7.65 1.54 19.79
C ASN A 162 9.12 1.86 20.10
N ALA A 163 9.94 2.15 19.09
CA ALA A 163 11.33 2.53 19.27
C ALA A 163 11.47 3.88 20.02
N VAL A 164 10.65 4.88 19.65
CA VAL A 164 10.63 6.19 20.30
C VAL A 164 10.17 6.09 21.76
N THR A 165 9.18 5.23 22.04
CA THR A 165 8.63 5.05 23.39
C THR A 165 9.59 4.26 24.29
N ALA A 166 10.36 3.33 23.74
CA ALA A 166 11.31 2.50 24.51
C ALA A 166 12.56 3.29 25.01
N VAL A 167 12.79 4.49 24.52
CA VAL A 167 13.93 5.35 24.89
C VAL A 167 13.58 6.34 26.02
N ARG A 168 12.32 6.37 26.46
CA ARG A 168 11.86 7.16 27.61
C ARG A 168 11.79 6.33 28.88
#